data_b9bf604ca80504a0c1323eadd47acee0
#
_entry.id   b9bf604ca80504a0c1323eadd47acee0
#
_cell.length_a   1.000
_cell.length_b   1.000
_cell.length_c   1.000
_cell.angle_alpha   90.00
_cell.angle_beta   90.00
_cell.angle_gamma   90.00
#
_symmetry.space_group_name_H-M   'P 1'
#
loop_
_entity.id
_entity.type
_entity.pdbx_description
1 polymer ?
#
loop_
_entity_poly.entity_id
_entity_poly.type
_entity_poly.pdbx_seq_one_letter_code
_entity_poly.pdbx_strand_id
1 'polypeptide(L)'
;MVVAAVISSLVDLDRQSDLAALDTTLTTVERVLDIEGLRGKIETLEHDASDPKLWDDQANAQRVTSELSHAQSELRRVEGLRSRLDDLPVLYEMAAEEQGAGAEDALAEADAELKSLQAEIEALEVRTLLSGEYDEREALVSIRSGAGGVDAADWAEMLMRMYIRWAEHHNYGVEVFDTSYAEEAGIKSATFAVHAPYAYGTLSVEQGTHRLVRISPFDNQARRQTSFAEVEVLPVTETTDHIEIPELDLRVDVYRSSGPGGQSVNTTDSAVRLTHIPTGIVVTCQNEKSQLQNKVSAMRVLQAKLLERKRLEERAEMDALKSDAGSSWGNQMRSYVLHPYQMVKDLRTEYEVGNPSAVLDGDIDGFLEAGIRWRNRRDDD
;
A
#
# COMPACT_ATOMS: atom_id res chain seq x y z
N MET A 1 -19.19 -30.03 40.64
CA MET A 1 -20.28 -29.09 40.30
C MET A 1 -19.90 -27.64 40.46
N VAL A 2 -19.40 -27.15 41.59
CA VAL A 2 -19.06 -25.71 41.81
C VAL A 2 -17.95 -25.22 40.89
N VAL A 3 -16.89 -26.00 40.63
CA VAL A 3 -15.77 -25.63 39.76
C VAL A 3 -16.21 -25.54 38.28
N ALA A 4 -17.08 -26.43 37.81
CA ALA A 4 -17.59 -26.39 36.45
C ALA A 4 -18.50 -25.17 36.19
N ALA A 5 -19.32 -24.80 37.17
CA ALA A 5 -20.16 -23.59 37.08
C ALA A 5 -19.33 -22.28 37.11
N VAL A 6 -18.22 -22.23 37.86
CA VAL A 6 -17.30 -21.08 37.88
C VAL A 6 -16.54 -20.99 36.56
N ILE A 7 -16.09 -22.08 35.97
CA ILE A 7 -15.41 -22.09 34.65
C ILE A 7 -16.38 -21.65 33.55
N SER A 8 -17.63 -22.15 33.54
CA SER A 8 -18.66 -21.72 32.57
C SER A 8 -18.93 -20.20 32.68
N SER A 9 -19.06 -19.67 33.89
CA SER A 9 -19.30 -18.25 34.12
C SER A 9 -18.10 -17.36 33.71
N LEU A 10 -16.86 -17.85 33.82
CA LEU A 10 -15.66 -17.15 33.36
C LEU A 10 -15.57 -17.12 31.84
N VAL A 11 -15.87 -18.24 31.17
CA VAL A 11 -15.88 -18.34 29.70
C VAL A 11 -16.98 -17.45 29.10
N ASP A 12 -18.14 -17.35 29.74
CA ASP A 12 -19.21 -16.45 29.30
C ASP A 12 -18.84 -14.97 29.47
N LEU A 13 -18.08 -14.61 30.52
CA LEU A 13 -17.54 -13.28 30.71
C LEU A 13 -16.48 -12.91 29.67
N ASP A 14 -15.59 -13.83 29.32
CA ASP A 14 -14.58 -13.63 28.27
C ASP A 14 -15.25 -13.41 26.90
N ARG A 15 -16.26 -14.24 26.54
CA ARG A 15 -17.02 -14.05 25.29
C ARG A 15 -17.74 -12.71 25.21
N GLN A 16 -18.37 -12.28 26.31
CA GLN A 16 -19.03 -10.96 26.35
C GLN A 16 -18.03 -9.82 26.20
N SER A 17 -16.84 -9.97 26.77
CA SER A 17 -15.76 -9.00 26.61
C SER A 17 -15.27 -8.91 25.17
N ASP A 18 -15.10 -10.08 24.49
CA ASP A 18 -14.68 -10.17 23.10
C ASP A 18 -15.73 -9.55 22.15
N LEU A 19 -17.00 -9.85 22.36
CA LEU A 19 -18.10 -9.26 21.59
C LEU A 19 -18.15 -7.74 21.74
N ALA A 20 -17.99 -7.20 22.96
CA ALA A 20 -17.98 -5.76 23.20
C ALA A 20 -16.75 -5.08 22.56
N ALA A 21 -15.59 -5.74 22.57
CA ALA A 21 -14.40 -5.26 21.90
C ALA A 21 -14.60 -5.20 20.38
N LEU A 22 -15.14 -6.26 19.77
CA LEU A 22 -15.44 -6.32 18.33
C LEU A 22 -16.47 -5.26 17.92
N ASP A 23 -17.53 -5.05 18.71
CA ASP A 23 -18.52 -4.01 18.45
C ASP A 23 -17.90 -2.61 18.46
N THR A 24 -17.02 -2.34 19.42
CA THR A 24 -16.28 -1.07 19.51
C THR A 24 -15.39 -0.86 18.28
N THR A 25 -14.66 -1.89 17.88
CA THR A 25 -13.78 -1.85 16.71
C THR A 25 -14.58 -1.61 15.43
N LEU A 26 -15.63 -2.40 15.20
CA LEU A 26 -16.47 -2.27 14.01
C LEU A 26 -17.17 -0.90 13.95
N THR A 27 -17.67 -0.39 15.07
CA THR A 27 -18.25 0.96 15.16
C THR A 27 -17.23 2.04 14.81
N THR A 28 -15.97 1.87 15.20
CA THR A 28 -14.89 2.80 14.83
C THR A 28 -14.61 2.75 13.34
N VAL A 29 -14.54 1.57 12.76
CA VAL A 29 -14.38 1.35 11.31
C VAL A 29 -15.54 1.98 10.52
N GLU A 30 -16.79 1.75 10.93
CA GLU A 30 -17.99 2.33 10.31
C GLU A 30 -17.95 3.85 10.28
N ARG A 31 -17.47 4.46 11.38
CA ARG A 31 -17.32 5.93 11.49
C ARG A 31 -16.22 6.46 10.57
N VAL A 32 -15.07 5.77 10.47
CA VAL A 32 -13.95 6.19 9.61
C VAL A 32 -14.32 6.05 8.13
N LEU A 33 -15.02 4.98 7.77
CA LEU A 33 -15.51 4.75 6.41
C LEU A 33 -16.67 5.68 6.01
N ASP A 34 -17.24 6.42 6.95
CA ASP A 34 -18.39 7.31 6.73
C ASP A 34 -19.52 6.60 5.95
N ILE A 35 -20.12 5.60 6.59
CA ILE A 35 -21.15 4.73 5.95
C ILE A 35 -22.30 5.54 5.34
N GLU A 36 -22.70 6.66 5.96
CA GLU A 36 -23.75 7.53 5.42
C GLU A 36 -23.27 8.25 4.14
N GLY A 37 -22.04 8.77 4.14
CA GLY A 37 -21.41 9.35 2.96
C GLY A 37 -21.23 8.33 1.83
N LEU A 38 -20.85 7.08 2.18
CA LEU A 38 -20.70 5.98 1.23
C LEU A 38 -22.06 5.63 0.56
N ARG A 39 -23.16 5.59 1.32
CA ARG A 39 -24.52 5.41 0.77
C ARG A 39 -24.91 6.54 -0.18
N GLY A 40 -24.65 7.80 0.20
CA GLY A 40 -24.91 8.95 -0.66
C GLY A 40 -24.08 8.94 -1.96
N LYS A 41 -22.80 8.47 -1.87
CA LYS A 41 -21.94 8.26 -3.04
C LYS A 41 -22.51 7.19 -3.97
N ILE A 42 -23.00 6.08 -3.42
CA ILE A 42 -23.63 5.00 -4.19
C ILE A 42 -24.87 5.52 -4.94
N GLU A 43 -25.78 6.25 -4.26
CA GLU A 43 -26.93 6.85 -4.90
C GLU A 43 -26.56 7.78 -6.08
N THR A 44 -25.51 8.59 -5.89
CA THR A 44 -25.01 9.48 -6.95
C THR A 44 -24.47 8.69 -8.12
N LEU A 45 -23.64 7.68 -7.86
CA LEU A 45 -23.05 6.83 -8.91
C LEU A 45 -24.11 5.97 -9.63
N GLU A 46 -25.16 5.51 -8.94
CA GLU A 46 -26.29 4.80 -9.54
C GLU A 46 -27.10 5.73 -10.46
N HIS A 47 -27.29 6.99 -10.05
CA HIS A 47 -27.91 7.99 -10.89
C HIS A 47 -27.10 8.24 -12.15
N ASP A 48 -25.80 8.46 -12.02
CA ASP A 48 -24.88 8.66 -13.15
C ASP A 48 -24.82 7.43 -14.07
N ALA A 49 -24.80 6.22 -13.50
CA ALA A 49 -24.80 4.96 -14.25
C ALA A 49 -26.12 4.74 -15.03
N SER A 50 -27.21 5.36 -14.60
CA SER A 50 -28.52 5.29 -15.29
C SER A 50 -28.65 6.27 -16.46
N ASP A 51 -27.73 7.24 -16.61
CA ASP A 51 -27.77 8.21 -17.73
C ASP A 51 -27.35 7.50 -19.03
N PRO A 52 -28.22 7.46 -20.07
CA PRO A 52 -27.89 6.88 -21.37
C PRO A 52 -26.66 7.51 -22.03
N LYS A 53 -26.33 8.76 -21.72
CA LYS A 53 -25.18 9.48 -22.27
C LYS A 53 -23.83 9.00 -21.69
N LEU A 54 -23.85 8.30 -20.56
CA LEU A 54 -22.64 7.75 -19.97
C LEU A 54 -21.89 6.85 -20.96
N TRP A 55 -22.61 6.10 -21.77
CA TRP A 55 -22.06 5.14 -22.72
C TRP A 55 -21.47 5.78 -23.99
N ASP A 56 -21.65 7.08 -24.20
CA ASP A 56 -21.02 7.83 -25.28
C ASP A 56 -19.49 8.01 -25.02
N ASP A 57 -19.06 7.94 -23.74
CA ASP A 57 -17.65 7.96 -23.31
C ASP A 57 -17.30 6.66 -22.56
N GLN A 58 -16.66 5.73 -23.26
CA GLN A 58 -16.31 4.41 -22.73
C GLN A 58 -15.39 4.48 -21.51
N ALA A 59 -14.45 5.42 -21.47
CA ALA A 59 -13.51 5.56 -20.36
C ALA A 59 -14.23 6.05 -19.09
N ASN A 60 -15.10 7.04 -19.23
CA ASN A 60 -15.93 7.54 -18.14
C ASN A 60 -16.94 6.48 -17.65
N ALA A 61 -17.56 5.74 -18.56
CA ALA A 61 -18.48 4.66 -18.22
C ALA A 61 -17.78 3.56 -17.40
N GLN A 62 -16.56 3.17 -17.80
CA GLN A 62 -15.77 2.19 -17.07
C GLN A 62 -15.38 2.71 -15.68
N ARG A 63 -15.00 3.96 -15.55
CA ARG A 63 -14.68 4.59 -14.27
C ARG A 63 -15.88 4.59 -13.32
N VAL A 64 -17.03 5.12 -13.77
CA VAL A 64 -18.25 5.20 -12.95
C VAL A 64 -18.75 3.82 -12.51
N THR A 65 -18.79 2.84 -13.42
CA THR A 65 -19.22 1.48 -13.10
C THR A 65 -18.26 0.75 -12.16
N SER A 66 -16.95 0.97 -12.29
CA SER A 66 -15.92 0.43 -11.39
C SER A 66 -16.04 1.03 -9.99
N GLU A 67 -16.16 2.37 -9.88
CA GLU A 67 -16.35 3.07 -8.60
C GLU A 67 -17.65 2.65 -7.90
N LEU A 68 -18.75 2.49 -8.64
CA LEU A 68 -20.02 2.00 -8.10
C LEU A 68 -19.90 0.59 -7.55
N SER A 69 -19.31 -0.33 -8.34
CA SER A 69 -19.11 -1.72 -7.92
C SER A 69 -18.25 -1.81 -6.67
N HIS A 70 -17.20 -1.00 -6.59
CA HIS A 70 -16.30 -0.94 -5.42
C HIS A 70 -17.05 -0.43 -4.18
N ALA A 71 -17.74 0.71 -4.28
CA ALA A 71 -18.50 1.30 -3.17
C ALA A 71 -19.61 0.37 -2.65
N GLN A 72 -20.35 -0.29 -3.55
CA GLN A 72 -21.37 -1.27 -3.18
C GLN A 72 -20.79 -2.52 -2.52
N SER A 73 -19.60 -2.97 -2.96
CA SER A 73 -18.92 -4.13 -2.37
C SER A 73 -18.44 -3.82 -0.95
N GLU A 74 -17.91 -2.61 -0.75
CA GLU A 74 -17.44 -2.14 0.55
C GLU A 74 -18.60 -2.01 1.56
N LEU A 75 -19.69 -1.35 1.15
CA LEU A 75 -20.89 -1.22 1.99
C LEU A 75 -21.45 -2.60 2.38
N ARG A 76 -21.62 -3.52 1.42
CA ARG A 76 -22.12 -4.88 1.69
C ARG A 76 -21.23 -5.66 2.64
N ARG A 77 -19.91 -5.48 2.56
CA ARG A 77 -18.95 -6.12 3.45
C ARG A 77 -19.14 -5.65 4.89
N VAL A 78 -19.22 -4.34 5.11
CA VAL A 78 -19.40 -3.76 6.45
C VAL A 78 -20.76 -4.15 7.04
N GLU A 79 -21.84 -4.00 6.28
CA GLU A 79 -23.19 -4.38 6.70
C GLU A 79 -23.31 -5.89 6.99
N GLY A 80 -22.63 -6.73 6.22
CA GLY A 80 -22.57 -8.17 6.46
C GLY A 80 -21.86 -8.53 7.77
N LEU A 81 -20.73 -7.88 8.08
CA LEU A 81 -20.03 -8.07 9.36
C LEU A 81 -20.86 -7.58 10.54
N ARG A 82 -21.55 -6.43 10.39
CA ARG A 82 -22.46 -5.89 11.42
C ARG A 82 -23.59 -6.87 11.71
N SER A 83 -24.28 -7.36 10.67
CA SER A 83 -25.37 -8.34 10.85
C SER A 83 -24.91 -9.61 11.57
N ARG A 84 -23.76 -10.17 11.15
CA ARG A 84 -23.21 -11.38 11.79
C ARG A 84 -22.83 -11.14 13.25
N LEU A 85 -22.29 -9.97 13.57
CA LEU A 85 -21.94 -9.60 14.95
C LEU A 85 -23.18 -9.45 15.82
N ASP A 86 -24.25 -8.83 15.29
CA ASP A 86 -25.52 -8.64 15.98
C ASP A 86 -26.27 -9.98 16.19
N ASP A 87 -26.11 -10.94 15.26
CA ASP A 87 -26.71 -12.27 15.34
C ASP A 87 -25.97 -13.22 16.31
N LEU A 88 -24.70 -12.97 16.58
CA LEU A 88 -23.84 -13.88 17.35
C LEU A 88 -24.31 -14.12 18.81
N PRO A 89 -24.81 -13.09 19.56
CA PRO A 89 -25.42 -13.30 20.87
C PRO A 89 -26.61 -14.27 20.84
N VAL A 90 -27.44 -14.21 19.78
CA VAL A 90 -28.58 -15.09 19.60
C VAL A 90 -28.11 -16.54 19.36
N LEU A 91 -27.04 -16.75 18.62
CA LEU A 91 -26.43 -18.06 18.42
C LEU A 91 -25.96 -18.66 19.77
N TYR A 92 -25.35 -17.86 20.63
CA TYR A 92 -24.97 -18.31 21.98
C TYR A 92 -26.19 -18.62 22.88
N GLU A 93 -27.26 -17.82 22.79
CA GLU A 93 -28.51 -18.10 23.52
C GLU A 93 -29.14 -19.42 23.06
N MET A 94 -29.20 -19.65 21.75
CA MET A 94 -29.72 -20.92 21.18
C MET A 94 -28.88 -22.13 21.62
N ALA A 95 -27.54 -21.98 21.60
CA ALA A 95 -26.64 -23.04 22.04
C ALA A 95 -26.82 -23.37 23.56
N ALA A 96 -27.14 -22.35 24.37
CA ALA A 96 -27.39 -22.52 25.81
C ALA A 96 -28.75 -23.20 26.11
N GLU A 97 -29.75 -23.09 25.21
CA GLU A 97 -31.05 -23.71 25.34
C GLU A 97 -31.04 -25.18 24.89
N GLU A 98 -30.09 -25.60 24.05
CA GLU A 98 -29.93 -26.97 23.60
C GLU A 98 -29.48 -27.89 24.75
N GLN A 99 -29.93 -29.17 24.70
CA GLN A 99 -29.60 -30.20 25.70
C GLN A 99 -28.89 -31.40 25.07
N GLY A 100 -27.91 -31.92 25.80
CA GLY A 100 -27.18 -33.13 25.38
C GLY A 100 -25.99 -32.85 24.46
N ALA A 101 -25.65 -33.79 23.58
CA ALA A 101 -24.49 -33.71 22.70
C ALA A 101 -24.58 -32.54 21.68
N GLY A 102 -25.80 -32.12 21.30
CA GLY A 102 -26.02 -30.99 20.40
C GLY A 102 -25.59 -29.63 20.98
N ALA A 103 -25.66 -29.47 22.28
CA ALA A 103 -25.23 -28.21 22.94
C ALA A 103 -23.73 -27.94 22.79
N GLU A 104 -22.88 -28.96 22.85
CA GLU A 104 -21.44 -28.82 22.65
C GLU A 104 -21.10 -28.47 21.19
N ASP A 105 -21.79 -29.06 20.23
CA ASP A 105 -21.61 -28.79 18.81
C ASP A 105 -22.06 -27.35 18.45
N ALA A 106 -23.25 -26.93 18.94
CA ALA A 106 -23.77 -25.58 18.72
C ALA A 106 -22.86 -24.49 19.34
N LEU A 107 -22.31 -24.75 20.51
CA LEU A 107 -21.37 -23.87 21.16
C LEU A 107 -20.05 -23.76 20.40
N ALA A 108 -19.55 -24.87 19.88
CA ALA A 108 -18.35 -24.92 19.06
C ALA A 108 -18.54 -24.17 17.72
N GLU A 109 -19.75 -24.22 17.14
CA GLU A 109 -20.11 -23.44 15.94
C GLU A 109 -20.12 -21.93 16.23
N ALA A 110 -20.75 -21.52 17.34
CA ALA A 110 -20.75 -20.10 17.75
C ALA A 110 -19.33 -19.58 18.06
N ASP A 111 -18.47 -20.37 18.70
CA ASP A 111 -17.08 -20.01 18.96
C ASP A 111 -16.23 -19.96 17.66
N ALA A 112 -16.53 -20.79 16.67
CA ALA A 112 -15.89 -20.73 15.36
C ALA A 112 -16.30 -19.46 14.60
N GLU A 113 -17.58 -19.08 14.66
CA GLU A 113 -18.11 -17.86 14.08
C GLU A 113 -17.50 -16.62 14.72
N LEU A 114 -17.39 -16.57 16.06
CA LEU A 114 -16.72 -15.49 16.78
C LEU A 114 -15.28 -15.28 16.27
N LYS A 115 -14.51 -16.36 16.13
CA LYS A 115 -13.13 -16.31 15.64
C LYS A 115 -13.05 -15.83 14.19
N SER A 116 -13.98 -16.28 13.33
CA SER A 116 -14.05 -15.85 11.94
C SER A 116 -14.34 -14.34 11.85
N LEU A 117 -15.34 -13.89 12.61
CA LEU A 117 -15.70 -12.48 12.71
C LEU A 117 -14.56 -11.61 13.24
N GLN A 118 -13.87 -12.08 14.28
CA GLN A 118 -12.71 -11.37 14.83
C GLN A 118 -11.64 -11.15 13.76
N ALA A 119 -11.25 -12.20 13.05
CA ALA A 119 -10.24 -12.10 12.00
C ALA A 119 -10.69 -11.16 10.85
N GLU A 120 -11.98 -11.22 10.45
CA GLU A 120 -12.50 -10.39 9.37
C GLU A 120 -12.63 -8.90 9.77
N ILE A 121 -13.03 -8.61 11.01
CA ILE A 121 -13.12 -7.23 11.53
C ILE A 121 -11.73 -6.63 11.72
N GLU A 122 -10.76 -7.40 12.26
CA GLU A 122 -9.37 -6.97 12.38
C GLU A 122 -8.76 -6.66 11.00
N ALA A 123 -9.00 -7.51 10.00
CA ALA A 123 -8.55 -7.27 8.63
C ALA A 123 -9.21 -6.02 8.01
N LEU A 124 -10.48 -5.77 8.31
CA LEU A 124 -11.19 -4.58 7.85
C LEU A 124 -10.66 -3.31 8.53
N GLU A 125 -10.41 -3.36 9.85
CA GLU A 125 -9.78 -2.27 10.61
C GLU A 125 -8.46 -1.86 9.98
N VAL A 126 -7.55 -2.84 9.77
CA VAL A 126 -6.24 -2.60 9.16
C VAL A 126 -6.38 -1.96 7.78
N ARG A 127 -7.30 -2.46 6.95
CA ARG A 127 -7.55 -1.89 5.62
C ARG A 127 -8.09 -0.46 5.67
N THR A 128 -8.94 -0.15 6.65
CA THR A 128 -9.49 1.20 6.87
C THR A 128 -8.40 2.20 7.27
N LEU A 129 -7.35 1.71 7.94
CA LEU A 129 -6.17 2.51 8.30
C LEU A 129 -5.25 2.80 7.09
N LEU A 130 -5.43 2.13 5.95
CA LEU A 130 -4.68 2.36 4.72
C LEU A 130 -5.37 3.46 3.88
N SER A 131 -5.29 4.71 4.35
CA SER A 131 -5.94 5.89 3.74
C SER A 131 -4.96 6.86 3.07
N GLY A 132 -3.67 6.52 2.99
CA GLY A 132 -2.65 7.31 2.32
C GLY A 132 -2.86 7.35 0.81
N GLU A 133 -2.44 8.43 0.15
CA GLU A 133 -2.61 8.67 -1.30
C GLU A 133 -2.13 7.51 -2.18
N TYR A 134 -1.07 6.81 -1.75
CA TYR A 134 -0.47 5.70 -2.49
C TYR A 134 -0.78 4.33 -1.90
N ASP A 135 -1.51 4.26 -0.77
CA ASP A 135 -1.72 2.98 -0.05
C ASP A 135 -2.44 1.93 -0.90
N GLU A 136 -3.33 2.33 -1.82
CA GLU A 136 -4.05 1.42 -2.73
C GLU A 136 -3.18 0.82 -3.85
N ARG A 137 -1.97 1.36 -4.05
CA ARG A 137 -1.09 0.97 -5.16
C ARG A 137 -0.45 -0.40 -4.92
N GLU A 138 0.03 -0.98 -6.01
CA GLU A 138 0.95 -2.10 -6.00
C GLU A 138 2.29 -1.69 -5.38
N ALA A 139 3.04 -2.64 -4.82
CA ALA A 139 4.31 -2.39 -4.17
C ALA A 139 5.51 -2.78 -5.02
N LEU A 140 6.49 -1.90 -5.10
CA LEU A 140 7.83 -2.21 -5.58
C LEU A 140 8.76 -2.37 -4.37
N VAL A 141 9.24 -3.58 -4.14
CA VAL A 141 10.11 -3.91 -3.00
C VAL A 141 11.55 -4.06 -3.49
N SER A 142 12.46 -3.33 -2.86
CA SER A 142 13.89 -3.43 -3.11
C SER A 142 14.61 -3.87 -1.84
N ILE A 143 15.42 -4.92 -1.92
CA ILE A 143 16.20 -5.45 -0.81
C ILE A 143 17.68 -5.31 -1.15
N ARG A 144 18.47 -4.82 -0.18
CA ARG A 144 19.92 -4.67 -0.31
C ARG A 144 20.65 -5.29 0.87
N SER A 145 21.72 -6.03 0.60
CA SER A 145 22.60 -6.52 1.65
C SER A 145 23.37 -5.37 2.30
N GLY A 146 23.33 -5.32 3.63
CA GLY A 146 24.04 -4.32 4.43
C GLY A 146 25.37 -4.84 5.01
N ALA A 147 25.68 -4.44 6.24
CA ALA A 147 26.88 -4.90 6.95
C ALA A 147 26.76 -6.36 7.37
N GLY A 148 27.82 -7.18 7.17
CA GLY A 148 27.88 -8.59 7.57
C GLY A 148 28.52 -9.51 6.51
N GLY A 149 29.02 -8.97 5.38
CA GLY A 149 29.70 -9.74 4.34
C GLY A 149 28.81 -10.80 3.70
N VAL A 150 29.28 -12.04 3.56
CA VAL A 150 28.54 -13.15 2.93
C VAL A 150 27.26 -13.46 3.69
N ASP A 151 27.26 -13.40 5.02
CA ASP A 151 26.06 -13.60 5.85
C ASP A 151 24.98 -12.52 5.57
N ALA A 152 25.37 -11.29 5.25
CA ALA A 152 24.40 -10.23 4.91
C ALA A 152 23.79 -10.45 3.52
N ALA A 153 24.57 -10.97 2.57
CA ALA A 153 24.05 -11.31 1.24
C ALA A 153 23.06 -12.50 1.30
N ASP A 154 23.37 -13.52 2.08
CA ASP A 154 22.46 -14.63 2.34
C ASP A 154 21.21 -14.17 3.09
N TRP A 155 21.37 -13.25 4.06
CA TRP A 155 20.24 -12.64 4.76
C TRP A 155 19.28 -11.87 3.82
N ALA A 156 19.82 -11.10 2.88
CA ALA A 156 19.01 -10.40 1.88
C ALA A 156 18.21 -11.38 1.01
N GLU A 157 18.79 -12.52 0.63
CA GLU A 157 18.08 -13.58 -0.11
C GLU A 157 16.99 -14.25 0.75
N MET A 158 17.24 -14.45 2.04
CA MET A 158 16.25 -14.99 2.97
C MET A 158 15.05 -14.03 3.10
N LEU A 159 15.28 -12.71 3.19
CA LEU A 159 14.22 -11.71 3.23
C LEU A 159 13.42 -11.67 1.91
N MET A 160 14.09 -11.71 0.76
CA MET A 160 13.40 -11.78 -0.53
C MET A 160 12.45 -12.98 -0.57
N ARG A 161 12.94 -14.15 -0.18
CA ARG A 161 12.13 -15.37 -0.13
C ARG A 161 10.95 -15.23 0.85
N MET A 162 11.15 -14.63 2.02
CA MET A 162 10.09 -14.39 3.01
C MET A 162 8.93 -13.57 2.42
N TYR A 163 9.22 -12.44 1.76
CA TYR A 163 8.18 -11.60 1.15
C TYR A 163 7.51 -12.27 -0.05
N ILE A 164 8.25 -12.99 -0.88
CA ILE A 164 7.67 -13.76 -2.00
C ILE A 164 6.70 -14.82 -1.46
N ARG A 165 7.06 -15.55 -0.42
CA ARG A 165 6.17 -16.55 0.19
C ARG A 165 4.95 -15.94 0.85
N TRP A 166 5.11 -14.81 1.51
CA TRP A 166 3.96 -14.06 2.02
C TRP A 166 2.98 -13.71 0.89
N ALA A 167 3.48 -13.19 -0.23
CA ALA A 167 2.64 -12.88 -1.38
C ALA A 167 1.99 -14.14 -1.99
N GLU A 168 2.72 -15.26 -2.06
CA GLU A 168 2.19 -16.55 -2.51
C GLU A 168 1.06 -17.07 -1.60
N HIS A 169 1.21 -16.97 -0.28
CA HIS A 169 0.17 -17.36 0.68
C HIS A 169 -1.12 -16.55 0.51
N HIS A 170 -1.00 -15.28 0.09
CA HIS A 170 -2.14 -14.41 -0.21
C HIS A 170 -2.64 -14.51 -1.66
N ASN A 171 -2.07 -15.40 -2.48
CA ASN A 171 -2.35 -15.52 -3.91
C ASN A 171 -2.11 -14.22 -4.70
N TYR A 172 -1.12 -13.42 -4.29
CA TYR A 172 -0.71 -12.21 -4.98
C TYR A 172 0.31 -12.53 -6.07
N GLY A 173 0.22 -11.82 -7.21
CA GLY A 173 1.22 -11.92 -8.26
C GLY A 173 2.54 -11.29 -7.83
N VAL A 174 3.67 -11.93 -8.17
CA VAL A 174 5.00 -11.38 -7.93
C VAL A 174 5.78 -11.39 -9.24
N GLU A 175 6.39 -10.24 -9.58
CA GLU A 175 7.28 -10.10 -10.74
C GLU A 175 8.66 -9.63 -10.27
N VAL A 176 9.69 -10.43 -10.53
CA VAL A 176 11.08 -10.08 -10.19
C VAL A 176 11.71 -9.34 -11.36
N PHE A 177 12.09 -8.07 -11.15
CA PHE A 177 12.68 -7.21 -12.19
C PHE A 177 14.19 -7.36 -12.28
N ASP A 178 14.88 -7.41 -11.12
CA ASP A 178 16.33 -7.48 -11.06
C ASP A 178 16.80 -8.27 -9.85
N THR A 179 17.90 -9.01 -10.02
CA THR A 179 18.59 -9.72 -8.93
C THR A 179 20.08 -9.71 -9.18
N SER A 180 20.82 -9.04 -8.30
CA SER A 180 22.28 -9.02 -8.31
C SER A 180 22.82 -10.01 -7.29
N TYR A 181 23.40 -11.10 -7.77
CA TYR A 181 23.98 -12.15 -6.91
C TYR A 181 25.32 -11.73 -6.31
N ALA A 182 25.58 -12.20 -5.11
CA ALA A 182 26.92 -12.10 -4.50
C ALA A 182 27.83 -13.20 -5.04
N GLU A 183 29.16 -13.05 -4.82
CA GLU A 183 30.15 -13.95 -5.41
C GLU A 183 30.15 -15.33 -4.74
N GLU A 184 29.91 -15.42 -3.44
CA GLU A 184 30.00 -16.67 -2.67
C GLU A 184 28.61 -17.25 -2.38
N ALA A 185 27.67 -16.46 -1.85
CA ALA A 185 26.31 -16.87 -1.53
C ALA A 185 25.38 -15.66 -1.42
N GLY A 186 24.09 -15.87 -1.67
CA GLY A 186 23.06 -14.86 -1.49
C GLY A 186 23.04 -13.77 -2.57
N ILE A 187 22.38 -12.67 -2.28
CA ILE A 187 22.17 -11.53 -3.19
C ILE A 187 22.77 -10.24 -2.63
N LYS A 188 23.33 -9.41 -3.52
CA LYS A 188 23.72 -8.03 -3.20
C LYS A 188 22.49 -7.12 -3.14
N SER A 189 21.58 -7.33 -4.10
CA SER A 189 20.29 -6.64 -4.15
C SER A 189 19.29 -7.43 -4.97
N ALA A 190 18.00 -7.20 -4.71
CA ALA A 190 16.91 -7.65 -5.56
C ALA A 190 15.80 -6.60 -5.58
N THR A 191 15.08 -6.52 -6.71
CA THR A 191 13.90 -5.66 -6.86
C THR A 191 12.78 -6.47 -7.50
N PHE A 192 11.61 -6.47 -6.88
CA PHE A 192 10.43 -7.17 -7.35
C PHE A 192 9.16 -6.37 -7.06
N ALA A 193 8.12 -6.55 -7.89
CA ALA A 193 6.80 -6.00 -7.63
C ALA A 193 5.88 -7.04 -7.01
N VAL A 194 4.96 -6.57 -6.18
CA VAL A 194 3.83 -7.33 -5.65
C VAL A 194 2.55 -6.72 -6.24
N HIS A 195 1.89 -7.49 -7.11
CA HIS A 195 0.70 -7.08 -7.84
C HIS A 195 -0.55 -7.42 -7.04
N ALA A 196 -0.92 -6.54 -6.14
CA ALA A 196 -2.15 -6.63 -5.36
C ALA A 196 -2.65 -5.24 -4.96
N PRO A 197 -3.96 -5.04 -4.84
CA PRO A 197 -4.51 -3.83 -4.23
C PRO A 197 -3.98 -3.68 -2.80
N TYR A 198 -3.64 -2.45 -2.42
CA TYR A 198 -3.09 -2.13 -1.10
C TYR A 198 -1.74 -2.77 -0.75
N ALA A 199 -1.04 -3.35 -1.73
CA ALA A 199 0.26 -3.96 -1.47
C ALA A 199 1.29 -2.95 -0.95
N TYR A 200 1.30 -1.72 -1.49
CA TYR A 200 2.18 -0.66 -1.00
C TYR A 200 1.83 -0.25 0.43
N GLY A 201 0.56 0.06 0.71
CA GLY A 201 0.12 0.44 2.05
C GLY A 201 0.48 -0.61 3.09
N THR A 202 0.29 -1.89 2.76
CA THR A 202 0.58 -3.03 3.63
C THR A 202 2.09 -3.23 3.83
N LEU A 203 2.90 -3.21 2.77
CA LEU A 203 4.33 -3.51 2.84
C LEU A 203 5.19 -2.28 3.18
N SER A 204 4.68 -1.05 3.06
CA SER A 204 5.44 0.17 3.37
C SER A 204 5.96 0.22 4.80
N VAL A 205 5.26 -0.44 5.72
CA VAL A 205 5.70 -0.56 7.13
C VAL A 205 6.90 -1.49 7.33
N GLU A 206 7.26 -2.28 6.31
CA GLU A 206 8.47 -3.12 6.31
C GLU A 206 9.75 -2.37 5.94
N GLN A 207 9.61 -1.12 5.52
CA GLN A 207 10.75 -0.29 5.14
C GLN A 207 11.69 -0.03 6.31
N GLY A 208 12.99 -0.31 6.08
CA GLY A 208 14.03 -0.07 7.07
C GLY A 208 15.08 -1.18 7.15
N THR A 209 15.84 -1.16 8.23
CA THR A 209 16.95 -2.10 8.46
C THR A 209 16.51 -3.33 9.25
N HIS A 210 16.66 -4.50 8.66
CA HIS A 210 16.39 -5.82 9.25
C HIS A 210 17.67 -6.47 9.74
N ARG A 211 17.70 -6.85 11.00
CA ARG A 211 18.87 -7.45 11.67
C ARG A 211 18.68 -8.94 11.86
N LEU A 212 19.65 -9.74 11.41
CA LEU A 212 19.74 -11.18 11.69
C LEU A 212 20.86 -11.48 12.68
N VAL A 213 20.57 -12.32 13.67
CA VAL A 213 21.56 -12.89 14.61
C VAL A 213 21.44 -14.41 14.57
N ARG A 214 22.49 -15.07 14.05
CA ARG A 214 22.54 -16.54 13.94
C ARG A 214 23.97 -17.07 14.08
N ILE A 215 24.12 -18.38 14.23
CA ILE A 215 25.40 -19.05 13.96
C ILE A 215 25.59 -19.03 12.44
N SER A 216 26.69 -18.45 11.97
CA SER A 216 26.99 -18.34 10.55
C SER A 216 27.26 -19.70 9.92
N PRO A 217 26.59 -20.09 8.83
CA PRO A 217 26.93 -21.30 8.08
C PRO A 217 28.24 -21.15 7.27
N PHE A 218 28.75 -19.92 7.12
CA PHE A 218 29.97 -19.59 6.36
C PHE A 218 31.18 -19.44 7.28
N ASP A 219 31.00 -19.45 8.59
CA ASP A 219 32.10 -19.37 9.57
C ASP A 219 32.51 -20.76 10.02
N ASN A 220 33.75 -21.18 9.68
CA ASN A 220 34.32 -22.46 10.07
C ASN A 220 34.42 -22.66 11.60
N GLN A 221 34.33 -21.59 12.38
CA GLN A 221 34.38 -21.65 13.87
C GLN A 221 32.96 -21.64 14.48
N ALA A 222 31.91 -21.71 13.68
CA ALA A 222 30.50 -21.68 14.12
C ALA A 222 30.19 -20.52 15.08
N ARG A 223 30.81 -19.35 14.87
CA ARG A 223 30.58 -18.17 15.69
C ARG A 223 29.21 -17.52 15.33
N ARG A 224 28.64 -16.91 16.35
CA ARG A 224 27.46 -16.08 16.20
C ARG A 224 27.84 -14.79 15.46
N GLN A 225 27.14 -14.52 14.34
CA GLN A 225 27.31 -13.33 13.52
C GLN A 225 26.05 -12.49 13.55
N THR A 226 26.22 -11.21 13.29
CA THR A 226 25.11 -10.26 13.12
C THR A 226 25.20 -9.67 11.72
N SER A 227 24.11 -9.75 10.98
CA SER A 227 24.02 -9.28 9.60
C SER A 227 22.84 -8.33 9.44
N PHE A 228 22.96 -7.40 8.53
CA PHE A 228 21.96 -6.40 8.24
C PHE A 228 21.58 -6.46 6.77
N ALA A 229 20.30 -6.23 6.49
CA ALA A 229 19.79 -5.98 5.15
C ALA A 229 18.78 -4.84 5.22
N GLU A 230 18.70 -4.06 4.17
CA GLU A 230 17.81 -2.93 4.02
C GLU A 230 16.66 -3.32 3.10
N VAL A 231 15.45 -2.97 3.51
CA VAL A 231 14.22 -3.10 2.71
C VAL A 231 13.70 -1.71 2.41
N GLU A 232 13.48 -1.42 1.13
CA GLU A 232 12.84 -0.22 0.62
C GLU A 232 11.56 -0.63 -0.08
N VAL A 233 10.47 0.08 0.18
CA VAL A 233 9.16 -0.18 -0.44
C VAL A 233 8.66 1.11 -1.07
N LEU A 234 8.34 1.07 -2.36
CA LEU A 234 7.83 2.20 -3.14
C LEU A 234 6.50 1.82 -3.81
N PRO A 235 5.58 2.77 -4.01
CA PRO A 235 4.37 2.51 -4.79
C PRO A 235 4.71 2.37 -6.27
N VAL A 236 4.03 1.48 -6.98
CA VAL A 236 4.07 1.44 -8.44
C VAL A 236 3.22 2.58 -8.97
N THR A 237 3.85 3.51 -9.68
CA THR A 237 3.17 4.65 -10.32
C THR A 237 3.15 4.48 -11.84
N GLU A 238 2.02 4.85 -12.45
CA GLU A 238 1.94 4.90 -13.90
C GLU A 238 2.79 6.05 -14.43
N THR A 239 3.65 5.80 -15.40
CA THR A 239 4.38 6.86 -16.10
C THR A 239 3.41 7.60 -17.01
N THR A 240 3.19 8.88 -16.71
CA THR A 240 2.39 9.75 -17.58
C THR A 240 3.26 10.17 -18.77
N ASP A 241 3.01 9.59 -19.94
CA ASP A 241 3.75 9.91 -21.17
C ASP A 241 3.16 11.07 -21.98
N HIS A 242 1.98 11.55 -21.60
CA HIS A 242 1.29 12.65 -22.29
C HIS A 242 0.64 13.62 -21.30
N ILE A 243 0.75 14.92 -21.58
CA ILE A 243 0.06 15.98 -20.84
C ILE A 243 -0.87 16.70 -21.80
N GLU A 244 -2.18 16.66 -21.51
CA GLU A 244 -3.15 17.52 -22.15
C GLU A 244 -3.10 18.92 -21.50
N ILE A 245 -3.00 19.96 -22.35
CA ILE A 245 -2.95 21.34 -21.90
C ILE A 245 -4.27 22.01 -22.32
N PRO A 246 -5.15 22.37 -21.37
CA PRO A 246 -6.38 23.09 -21.66
C PRO A 246 -6.07 24.44 -22.31
N GLU A 247 -6.84 24.85 -23.32
CA GLU A 247 -6.65 26.15 -23.97
C GLU A 247 -6.83 27.34 -23.00
N LEU A 248 -7.61 27.19 -21.94
CA LEU A 248 -7.81 28.19 -20.89
C LEU A 248 -6.53 28.47 -20.07
N ASP A 249 -5.62 27.49 -20.00
CA ASP A 249 -4.35 27.59 -19.27
C ASP A 249 -3.23 28.18 -20.15
N LEU A 250 -3.54 28.49 -21.41
CA LEU A 250 -2.57 29.00 -22.37
C LEU A 250 -2.83 30.46 -22.69
N ARG A 251 -1.78 31.27 -22.55
CA ARG A 251 -1.72 32.58 -23.14
C ARG A 251 -0.84 32.54 -24.38
N VAL A 252 -1.38 32.99 -25.51
CA VAL A 252 -0.71 33.02 -26.81
C VAL A 252 -0.44 34.48 -27.20
N ASP A 253 0.81 34.86 -27.26
CA ASP A 253 1.26 36.17 -27.73
C ASP A 253 1.96 36.03 -29.09
N VAL A 254 1.60 36.83 -30.06
CA VAL A 254 2.22 36.86 -31.40
C VAL A 254 3.00 38.13 -31.57
N TYR A 255 4.19 38.04 -32.12
CA TYR A 255 5.07 39.17 -32.30
C TYR A 255 5.96 39.01 -33.55
N ARG A 256 6.65 40.10 -33.94
CA ARG A 256 7.56 40.06 -35.10
C ARG A 256 8.84 39.30 -34.74
N SER A 257 9.22 38.40 -35.65
CA SER A 257 10.49 37.69 -35.50
C SER A 257 11.65 38.64 -35.61
N SER A 258 12.67 38.55 -34.73
CA SER A 258 13.89 39.29 -34.78
C SER A 258 15.05 38.41 -35.21
N GLY A 259 15.73 38.75 -36.32
CA GLY A 259 16.89 38.00 -36.82
C GLY A 259 17.52 38.66 -38.06
N PRO A 260 18.76 38.26 -38.42
CA PRO A 260 19.38 38.69 -39.67
C PRO A 260 18.65 38.05 -40.86
N GLY A 261 17.77 38.79 -41.53
CA GLY A 261 16.98 38.31 -42.68
C GLY A 261 16.37 39.45 -43.47
N GLY A 262 15.99 39.17 -44.73
CA GLY A 262 15.48 40.13 -45.69
C GLY A 262 14.09 40.69 -45.34
N GLN A 263 13.55 41.50 -46.27
CA GLN A 263 12.34 42.32 -46.09
C GLN A 263 11.08 41.56 -45.57
N SER A 264 10.98 40.21 -45.77
CA SER A 264 9.86 39.41 -45.31
C SER A 264 9.90 39.06 -43.82
N VAL A 265 11.06 39.08 -43.17
CA VAL A 265 11.23 38.81 -41.73
C VAL A 265 10.75 39.99 -40.87
N ASN A 266 10.85 41.20 -41.44
CA ASN A 266 10.51 42.45 -40.73
C ASN A 266 9.05 42.91 -40.93
N THR A 267 8.25 42.19 -41.74
CA THR A 267 6.88 42.64 -42.11
C THR A 267 5.78 41.71 -41.63
N THR A 268 6.10 40.49 -41.16
CA THR A 268 5.09 39.50 -40.79
C THR A 268 5.23 39.07 -39.32
N ASP A 269 4.15 39.14 -38.56
CA ASP A 269 4.06 38.69 -37.15
C ASP A 269 3.96 37.14 -37.12
N SER A 270 5.11 36.45 -37.33
CA SER A 270 5.18 34.99 -37.41
C SER A 270 5.67 34.34 -36.12
N ALA A 271 6.34 35.07 -35.23
CA ALA A 271 6.84 34.55 -33.97
C ALA A 271 5.71 34.37 -32.94
N VAL A 272 5.72 33.25 -32.24
CA VAL A 272 4.72 32.86 -31.25
C VAL A 272 5.38 32.65 -29.88
N ARG A 273 4.77 33.23 -28.85
CA ARG A 273 5.10 32.97 -27.45
C ARG A 273 3.92 32.32 -26.78
N LEU A 274 4.13 31.13 -26.21
CA LEU A 274 3.15 30.43 -25.37
C LEU A 274 3.55 30.59 -23.92
N THR A 275 2.60 30.98 -23.08
CA THR A 275 2.79 31.02 -21.62
C THR A 275 1.76 30.10 -21.00
N HIS A 276 2.20 29.09 -20.27
CA HIS A 276 1.33 28.26 -19.46
C HIS A 276 1.06 28.97 -18.15
N ILE A 277 -0.20 29.42 -17.96
CA ILE A 277 -0.60 30.30 -16.86
C ILE A 277 -0.33 29.69 -15.48
N PRO A 278 -0.72 28.40 -15.20
CA PRO A 278 -0.55 27.81 -13.89
C PRO A 278 0.91 27.65 -13.45
N THR A 279 1.81 27.32 -14.40
CA THR A 279 3.23 27.05 -14.07
C THR A 279 4.17 28.21 -14.38
N GLY A 280 3.70 29.23 -15.13
CA GLY A 280 4.52 30.34 -15.59
C GLY A 280 5.57 29.96 -16.64
N ILE A 281 5.55 28.74 -17.19
CA ILE A 281 6.52 28.32 -18.21
C ILE A 281 6.23 29.05 -19.52
N VAL A 282 7.27 29.66 -20.08
CA VAL A 282 7.21 30.41 -21.34
C VAL A 282 8.03 29.69 -22.40
N VAL A 283 7.43 29.53 -23.58
CA VAL A 283 8.07 28.96 -24.78
C VAL A 283 7.90 29.94 -25.94
N THR A 284 8.99 30.22 -26.65
CA THR A 284 8.98 31.06 -27.84
C THR A 284 9.43 30.25 -29.04
N CYS A 285 8.75 30.42 -30.19
CA CYS A 285 9.14 29.79 -31.47
C CYS A 285 9.02 30.81 -32.59
N GLN A 286 10.10 30.92 -33.38
CA GLN A 286 10.18 31.84 -34.52
C GLN A 286 10.89 31.23 -35.74
N ASN A 287 11.11 29.92 -35.75
CA ASN A 287 11.94 29.24 -36.75
C ASN A 287 11.26 29.10 -38.10
N GLU A 288 9.94 29.12 -38.12
CA GLU A 288 9.13 28.90 -39.31
C GLU A 288 8.52 30.22 -39.83
N LYS A 289 8.25 30.27 -41.15
CA LYS A 289 7.59 31.44 -41.77
C LYS A 289 6.10 31.49 -41.47
N SER A 290 5.51 30.38 -41.03
CA SER A 290 4.09 30.24 -40.72
C SER A 290 3.86 30.36 -39.22
N GLN A 291 3.01 31.31 -38.80
CA GLN A 291 2.55 31.47 -37.44
C GLN A 291 1.95 30.16 -36.88
N LEU A 292 1.16 29.42 -37.70
CA LEU A 292 0.53 28.19 -37.28
C LEU A 292 1.57 27.09 -36.97
N GLN A 293 2.62 26.97 -37.83
CA GLN A 293 3.68 26.01 -37.59
C GLN A 293 4.49 26.36 -36.34
N ASN A 294 4.78 27.66 -36.11
CA ASN A 294 5.43 28.12 -34.89
C ASN A 294 4.59 27.83 -33.64
N LYS A 295 3.23 27.99 -33.71
CA LYS A 295 2.33 27.63 -32.61
C LYS A 295 2.37 26.12 -32.31
N VAL A 296 2.35 25.27 -33.34
CA VAL A 296 2.42 23.79 -33.16
C VAL A 296 3.78 23.40 -32.57
N SER A 297 4.87 23.98 -33.08
CA SER A 297 6.22 23.68 -32.54
C SER A 297 6.38 24.16 -31.10
N ALA A 298 5.89 25.36 -30.78
CA ALA A 298 5.91 25.90 -29.42
C ALA A 298 5.07 25.04 -28.46
N MET A 299 3.92 24.50 -28.91
CA MET A 299 3.08 23.60 -28.14
C MET A 299 3.81 22.29 -27.79
N ARG A 300 4.49 21.68 -28.77
CA ARG A 300 5.30 20.46 -28.52
C ARG A 300 6.41 20.69 -27.49
N VAL A 301 7.10 21.83 -27.60
CA VAL A 301 8.15 22.18 -26.63
C VAL A 301 7.57 22.46 -25.24
N LEU A 302 6.39 23.09 -25.16
CA LEU A 302 5.70 23.33 -23.89
C LEU A 302 5.26 22.02 -23.24
N GLN A 303 4.67 21.10 -24.02
CA GLN A 303 4.30 19.77 -23.54
C GLN A 303 5.51 19.01 -22.99
N ALA A 304 6.64 19.03 -23.70
CA ALA A 304 7.87 18.37 -23.25
C ALA A 304 8.38 18.96 -21.93
N LYS A 305 8.36 20.30 -21.77
CA LYS A 305 8.80 20.97 -20.53
C LYS A 305 7.86 20.70 -19.34
N LEU A 306 6.55 20.64 -19.58
CA LEU A 306 5.57 20.31 -18.54
C LEU A 306 5.70 18.84 -18.11
N LEU A 307 5.93 17.94 -19.07
CA LEU A 307 6.17 16.52 -18.78
C LEU A 307 7.44 16.32 -17.96
N GLU A 308 8.54 17.00 -18.33
CA GLU A 308 9.78 16.93 -17.57
C GLU A 308 9.61 17.47 -16.14
N ARG A 309 8.89 18.59 -15.98
CA ARG A 309 8.58 19.14 -14.66
C ARG A 309 7.76 18.16 -13.83
N LYS A 310 6.71 17.58 -14.39
CA LYS A 310 5.88 16.58 -13.71
C LYS A 310 6.71 15.37 -13.27
N ARG A 311 7.59 14.86 -14.14
CA ARG A 311 8.51 13.76 -13.79
C ARG A 311 9.48 14.12 -12.67
N LEU A 312 9.93 15.38 -12.61
CA LEU A 312 10.79 15.86 -11.51
C LEU A 312 10.02 15.99 -10.20
N GLU A 313 8.78 16.46 -10.24
CA GLU A 313 7.88 16.54 -9.09
C GLU A 313 7.56 15.12 -8.56
N GLU A 314 7.14 14.21 -9.43
CA GLU A 314 6.91 12.79 -9.10
C GLU A 314 8.18 12.12 -8.52
N ARG A 315 9.35 12.42 -9.09
CA ARG A 315 10.62 11.91 -8.56
C ARG A 315 10.95 12.45 -7.18
N ALA A 316 10.69 13.75 -6.94
CA ALA A 316 10.91 14.36 -5.63
C ALA A 316 9.95 13.79 -4.57
N GLU A 317 8.70 13.50 -4.93
CA GLU A 317 7.73 12.82 -4.08
C GLU A 317 8.19 11.39 -3.75
N MET A 318 8.62 10.63 -4.76
CA MET A 318 9.19 9.28 -4.55
C MET A 318 10.45 9.31 -3.69
N ASP A 319 11.34 10.29 -3.88
CA ASP A 319 12.53 10.45 -3.06
C ASP A 319 12.18 10.84 -1.61
N ALA A 320 11.07 11.55 -1.38
CA ALA A 320 10.56 11.84 -0.04
C ALA A 320 9.97 10.61 0.66
N LEU A 321 9.43 9.65 -0.10
CA LEU A 321 8.94 8.36 0.45
C LEU A 321 10.08 7.40 0.82
N LYS A 322 11.29 7.61 0.27
CA LYS A 322 12.48 6.84 0.68
C LYS A 322 12.87 7.25 2.09
N SER A 323 12.90 6.30 3.01
CA SER A 323 13.41 6.60 4.34
C SER A 323 14.92 6.89 4.28
N ASP A 324 15.37 7.87 5.05
CA ASP A 324 16.80 8.11 5.35
C ASP A 324 17.41 7.00 6.24
N ALA A 325 16.89 5.78 6.13
CA ALA A 325 17.39 4.61 6.86
C ALA A 325 18.75 4.22 6.30
N GLY A 326 19.75 5.03 6.61
CA GLY A 326 21.13 4.60 6.46
C GLY A 326 21.29 3.28 7.23
N SER A 327 21.96 2.28 6.64
CA SER A 327 22.25 0.95 7.18
C SER A 327 23.14 1.01 8.44
N SER A 328 22.82 1.90 9.38
CA SER A 328 23.55 2.11 10.61
C SER A 328 22.95 1.29 11.74
N TRP A 329 23.82 0.84 12.64
CA TRP A 329 23.48 0.05 13.84
C TRP A 329 22.40 0.67 14.73
N GLY A 330 22.07 1.95 14.54
CA GLY A 330 21.09 2.70 15.33
C GLY A 330 19.64 2.62 14.82
N ASN A 331 19.41 2.27 13.55
CA ASN A 331 18.11 2.37 12.89
C ASN A 331 17.47 1.01 12.56
N GLN A 332 17.65 0.02 13.46
CA GLN A 332 17.04 -1.29 13.27
C GLN A 332 15.53 -1.21 13.46
N MET A 333 14.76 -1.65 12.46
CA MET A 333 13.30 -1.75 12.62
C MET A 333 12.88 -3.11 13.22
N ARG A 334 13.50 -4.21 12.75
CA ARG A 334 13.17 -5.57 13.20
C ARG A 334 14.41 -6.42 13.43
N SER A 335 14.38 -7.24 14.49
CA SER A 335 15.46 -8.14 14.87
C SER A 335 15.00 -9.59 14.80
N TYR A 336 15.74 -10.40 14.05
CA TYR A 336 15.56 -11.84 13.90
C TYR A 336 16.70 -12.55 14.62
N VAL A 337 16.39 -13.25 15.71
CA VAL A 337 17.35 -13.99 16.51
C VAL A 337 17.08 -15.49 16.37
N LEU A 338 18.03 -16.22 15.79
CA LEU A 338 17.95 -17.67 15.63
C LEU A 338 18.80 -18.41 16.68
N HIS A 339 19.73 -17.72 17.33
CA HIS A 339 20.62 -18.26 18.37
C HIS A 339 21.08 -17.12 19.31
N PRO A 340 21.14 -17.33 20.68
CA PRO A 340 20.94 -18.57 21.43
C PRO A 340 19.47 -18.91 21.73
N TYR A 341 18.56 -18.02 21.49
CA TYR A 341 17.12 -18.22 21.60
C TYR A 341 16.46 -17.88 20.24
N GLN A 342 15.23 -18.28 20.05
CA GLN A 342 14.49 -18.03 18.82
C GLN A 342 13.45 -16.94 19.06
N MET A 343 13.53 -15.83 18.32
CA MET A 343 12.61 -14.70 18.43
C MET A 343 12.73 -13.78 17.22
N VAL A 344 11.60 -13.29 16.75
CA VAL A 344 11.53 -12.13 15.85
C VAL A 344 10.80 -11.03 16.58
N LYS A 345 11.37 -9.82 16.65
CA LYS A 345 10.78 -8.67 17.33
C LYS A 345 10.90 -7.41 16.49
N ASP A 346 9.80 -6.73 16.30
CA ASP A 346 9.76 -5.37 15.76
C ASP A 346 10.03 -4.37 16.90
N LEU A 347 11.01 -3.51 16.72
CA LEU A 347 11.46 -2.59 17.77
C LEU A 347 10.59 -1.33 17.86
N ARG A 348 9.74 -1.08 16.88
CA ARG A 348 8.83 0.07 16.81
C ARG A 348 7.49 -0.23 17.48
N THR A 349 6.96 -1.43 17.22
CA THR A 349 5.64 -1.88 17.69
C THR A 349 5.73 -2.75 18.95
N GLU A 350 6.92 -3.24 19.27
CA GLU A 350 7.21 -4.24 20.30
C GLU A 350 6.55 -5.62 20.06
N TYR A 351 5.90 -5.80 18.90
CA TYR A 351 5.33 -7.09 18.52
C TYR A 351 6.42 -8.13 18.34
N GLU A 352 6.25 -9.32 18.95
CA GLU A 352 7.25 -10.38 18.94
C GLU A 352 6.65 -11.77 18.74
N VAL A 353 7.39 -12.64 18.04
CA VAL A 353 7.00 -14.02 17.76
C VAL A 353 8.17 -14.96 18.08
N GLY A 354 7.87 -16.05 18.79
CA GLY A 354 8.87 -17.07 19.19
C GLY A 354 9.21 -18.11 18.12
N ASN A 355 8.61 -18.03 16.92
CA ASN A 355 8.85 -18.96 15.82
C ASN A 355 9.43 -18.26 14.57
N PRO A 356 10.74 -18.02 14.52
CA PRO A 356 11.36 -17.37 13.36
C PRO A 356 11.22 -18.16 12.05
N SER A 357 11.06 -19.49 12.12
CA SER A 357 10.91 -20.31 10.91
C SER A 357 9.58 -20.04 10.19
N ALA A 358 8.49 -19.87 10.91
CA ALA A 358 7.20 -19.49 10.33
C ALA A 358 7.30 -18.09 9.70
N VAL A 359 7.90 -17.13 10.40
CA VAL A 359 8.10 -15.76 9.90
C VAL A 359 8.90 -15.77 8.59
N LEU A 360 10.03 -16.52 8.54
CA LEU A 360 10.85 -16.64 7.34
C LEU A 360 10.17 -17.44 6.21
N ASP A 361 9.12 -18.18 6.54
CA ASP A 361 8.26 -18.86 5.57
C ASP A 361 7.08 -18.01 5.09
N GLY A 362 7.00 -16.73 5.51
CA GLY A 362 6.02 -15.75 5.04
C GLY A 362 4.90 -15.43 6.03
N ASP A 363 4.90 -15.98 7.23
CA ASP A 363 3.92 -15.65 8.28
C ASP A 363 4.32 -14.32 8.96
N ILE A 364 4.03 -13.20 8.27
CA ILE A 364 4.39 -11.85 8.70
C ILE A 364 3.19 -10.93 8.94
N ASP A 365 1.96 -11.41 8.76
CA ASP A 365 0.74 -10.59 8.86
C ASP A 365 0.64 -9.86 10.19
N GLY A 366 0.91 -10.50 11.32
CA GLY A 366 0.90 -9.87 12.63
C GLY A 366 1.90 -8.70 12.77
N PHE A 367 3.05 -8.76 12.07
CA PHE A 367 4.00 -7.64 12.02
C PHE A 367 3.49 -6.50 11.15
N LEU A 368 2.88 -6.81 9.99
CA LEU A 368 2.30 -5.84 9.08
C LEU A 368 1.16 -5.07 9.75
N GLU A 369 0.23 -5.77 10.37
CA GLU A 369 -0.88 -5.16 11.12
C GLU A 369 -0.41 -4.27 12.27
N ALA A 370 0.51 -4.77 13.11
CA ALA A 370 1.09 -3.99 14.18
C ALA A 370 1.81 -2.74 13.64
N GLY A 371 2.52 -2.87 12.52
CA GLY A 371 3.20 -1.78 11.83
C GLY A 371 2.25 -0.72 11.30
N ILE A 372 1.14 -1.13 10.67
CA ILE A 372 0.11 -0.22 10.14
C ILE A 372 -0.55 0.56 11.28
N ARG A 373 -0.96 -0.12 12.37
CA ARG A 373 -1.51 0.54 13.55
C ARG A 373 -0.52 1.51 14.20
N TRP A 374 0.77 1.17 14.22
CA TRP A 374 1.82 2.05 14.74
C TRP A 374 2.02 3.30 13.88
N ARG A 375 2.02 3.17 12.53
CA ARG A 375 2.13 4.28 11.58
C ARG A 375 1.00 5.29 11.80
N ASN A 376 -0.25 4.82 11.85
CA ASN A 376 -1.41 5.70 12.01
C ASN A 376 -1.44 6.45 13.34
N ARG A 377 -0.98 5.84 14.45
CA ARG A 377 -0.87 6.55 15.74
C ARG A 377 0.13 7.71 15.70
N ARG A 378 1.16 7.63 14.87
CA ARG A 378 2.16 8.70 14.71
C ARG A 378 1.67 9.85 13.86
N ASP A 379 0.78 9.58 12.94
CA ASP A 379 0.21 10.60 12.04
C ASP A 379 -0.89 11.41 12.76
N ASP A 380 -1.45 10.88 13.86
CA ASP A 380 -2.44 11.53 14.71
C ASP A 380 -1.82 12.41 15.84
N ASP A 381 -0.51 12.24 16.19
CA ASP A 381 0.24 13.01 17.20
C ASP A 381 1.02 14.19 16.56
#